data_19f41892a9e816dcfb3ac61491b6e606
#
_entry.id   19f41892a9e816dcfb3ac61491b6e606
#
_cell.length_a   1.000
_cell.length_b   1.000
_cell.length_c   1.000
_cell.angle_alpha   90.00
_cell.angle_beta   90.00
_cell.angle_gamma   90.00
#
_symmetry.space_group_name_H-M   'P 1'
#
loop_
_entity.id
_entity.type
_entity.pdbx_description
1 polymer ?
#
loop_
_entity_poly.entity_id
_entity_poly.type
_entity_poly.pdbx_seq_one_letter_code
_entity_poly.pdbx_strand_id
1 'polypeptide(L)'
;GNIIEGDLQNGSITIGDVVILSATTDTGDVSEEVYIDIELQNSGSVGGLQFDIYDTPNYLDVINFTTTDRSSGFSVDFNELENGATRVIVYDANNSNIDPGSGAILNMELMVHVDAYNSNVGVNFENVTVTDGIGGTYWVSSADSGTVTVSPGYIEEPHNLEAQNGMDAQVLLNWEAPYGPIPEDFFEDFEEGVIPDDFTTTTNSAQGWFITQDGSSAFWGIPSHTWYMC
;
A
#
# COMPACT_ATOMS: atom_id res chain seq x y z
N GLY A 1 45.00 -47.36 30.72
CA GLY A 1 44.36 -46.23 30.05
C GLY A 1 43.73 -45.36 31.11
N ASN A 2 44.20 -44.11 31.32
CA ASN A 2 43.57 -43.17 32.21
C ASN A 2 42.29 -42.68 31.57
N ILE A 3 41.15 -42.92 32.20
CA ILE A 3 39.91 -42.27 31.90
C ILE A 3 39.98 -40.86 32.47
N ILE A 4 39.98 -39.86 31.64
CA ILE A 4 39.80 -38.48 32.07
C ILE A 4 38.30 -38.32 32.26
N GLU A 5 37.84 -38.38 33.51
CA GLU A 5 36.48 -37.93 33.85
C GLU A 5 36.43 -36.42 33.66
N GLY A 6 35.95 -35.96 32.54
CA GLY A 6 35.59 -34.57 32.34
C GLY A 6 34.38 -34.27 33.20
N ASP A 7 34.54 -33.32 34.13
CA ASP A 7 33.44 -32.76 34.89
C ASP A 7 32.50 -32.03 33.90
N LEU A 8 31.37 -32.66 33.60
CA LEU A 8 30.33 -32.03 32.75
C LEU A 8 29.67 -30.95 33.59
N GLN A 9 30.17 -29.73 33.47
CA GLN A 9 29.47 -28.58 34.01
C GLN A 9 28.19 -28.37 33.18
N ASN A 10 27.07 -28.36 33.87
CA ASN A 10 25.79 -28.00 33.30
C ASN A 10 25.87 -26.53 32.83
N GLY A 11 26.06 -26.32 31.55
CA GLY A 11 25.96 -25.01 30.93
C GLY A 11 24.49 -24.58 30.95
N SER A 12 24.19 -23.42 31.50
CA SER A 12 22.89 -22.75 31.32
C SER A 12 22.95 -21.90 30.08
N ILE A 13 22.06 -22.14 29.16
CA ILE A 13 21.80 -21.21 28.05
C ILE A 13 20.66 -20.31 28.52
N THR A 14 20.96 -19.06 28.79
CA THR A 14 19.93 -18.05 29.01
C THR A 14 19.52 -17.54 27.63
N ILE A 15 18.28 -17.87 27.25
CA ILE A 15 17.67 -17.24 26.07
C ILE A 15 17.24 -15.85 26.55
N GLY A 16 17.75 -14.80 25.91
CA GLY A 16 17.34 -13.42 26.17
C GLY A 16 15.86 -13.21 25.88
N ASP A 17 15.32 -12.10 26.36
CA ASP A 17 13.93 -11.75 26.09
C ASP A 17 13.70 -11.62 24.57
N VAL A 18 12.60 -12.22 24.12
CA VAL A 18 12.17 -12.13 22.72
C VAL A 18 11.32 -10.89 22.56
N VAL A 19 11.65 -10.09 21.56
CA VAL A 19 10.83 -8.96 21.10
C VAL A 19 10.68 -9.07 19.59
N ILE A 20 9.43 -9.10 19.14
CA ILE A 20 9.05 -9.09 17.73
C ILE A 20 8.06 -7.95 17.53
N LEU A 21 8.32 -7.12 16.55
CA LEU A 21 7.39 -6.10 16.07
C LEU A 21 6.84 -6.59 14.74
N SER A 22 5.56 -6.40 14.47
CA SER A 22 4.94 -6.74 13.19
C SER A 22 3.83 -5.78 12.82
N ALA A 23 3.61 -5.61 11.52
CA ALA A 23 2.45 -4.94 10.99
C ALA A 23 1.48 -5.97 10.40
N THR A 24 0.19 -5.75 10.59
CA THR A 24 -0.84 -6.59 9.97
C THR A 24 -1.02 -6.26 8.50
N THR A 25 -1.92 -6.98 7.83
CA THR A 25 -2.27 -6.75 6.42
C THR A 25 -3.69 -6.23 6.34
N ASP A 26 -3.94 -5.32 5.41
CA ASP A 26 -5.29 -4.82 5.12
C ASP A 26 -5.52 -4.73 3.60
N THR A 27 -6.76 -4.46 3.21
CA THR A 27 -7.17 -4.23 1.83
C THR A 27 -8.02 -2.97 1.77
N GLY A 28 -7.86 -2.20 0.72
CA GLY A 28 -8.63 -0.97 0.53
C GLY A 28 -8.68 -0.54 -0.93
N ASP A 29 -9.44 0.49 -1.19
CA ASP A 29 -9.49 1.13 -2.50
C ASP A 29 -8.67 2.43 -2.48
N VAL A 30 -8.37 2.96 -3.65
CA VAL A 30 -7.68 4.26 -3.77
C VAL A 30 -8.52 5.37 -3.14
N SER A 31 -7.86 6.33 -2.52
CA SER A 31 -8.47 7.45 -1.81
C SER A 31 -9.37 7.04 -0.63
N GLU A 32 -9.18 5.84 -0.10
CA GLU A 32 -9.82 5.36 1.12
C GLU A 32 -8.83 5.22 2.27
N GLU A 33 -9.35 5.21 3.49
CA GLU A 33 -8.59 4.94 4.70
C GLU A 33 -8.49 3.44 4.94
N VAL A 34 -7.30 2.99 5.30
CA VAL A 34 -7.03 1.60 5.71
C VAL A 34 -6.39 1.59 7.09
N TYR A 35 -6.52 0.46 7.79
CA TYR A 35 -6.10 0.34 9.17
C TYR A 35 -5.14 -0.84 9.35
N ILE A 36 -3.94 -0.56 9.82
CA ILE A 36 -2.90 -1.55 10.11
C ILE A 36 -2.65 -1.58 11.61
N ASP A 37 -2.73 -2.74 12.21
CA ASP A 37 -2.29 -2.94 13.58
C ASP A 37 -0.77 -3.11 13.64
N ILE A 38 -0.13 -2.38 14.53
CA ILE A 38 1.25 -2.62 14.93
C ILE A 38 1.23 -3.52 16.14
N GLU A 39 1.69 -4.75 15.96
CA GLU A 39 1.69 -5.78 16.98
C GLU A 39 3.05 -5.91 17.63
N LEU A 40 3.05 -6.16 18.92
CA LEU A 40 4.24 -6.45 19.72
C LEU A 40 4.10 -7.82 20.39
N GLN A 41 5.09 -8.68 20.18
CA GLN A 41 5.29 -9.88 20.99
C GLN A 41 6.53 -9.67 21.84
N ASN A 42 6.37 -9.72 23.17
CA ASN A 42 7.46 -9.52 24.13
C ASN A 42 7.38 -10.51 25.27
N SER A 43 8.53 -11.05 25.68
CA SER A 43 8.63 -11.95 26.83
C SER A 43 8.98 -11.21 28.13
N GLY A 44 9.53 -10.01 28.05
CA GLY A 44 9.79 -9.09 29.15
C GLY A 44 8.92 -7.84 29.07
N SER A 45 8.82 -7.08 30.16
CA SER A 45 8.06 -5.82 30.22
C SER A 45 8.69 -4.74 29.35
N VAL A 46 7.91 -4.04 28.52
CA VAL A 46 8.39 -2.99 27.62
C VAL A 46 7.98 -1.62 28.15
N GLY A 47 8.95 -0.73 28.39
CA GLY A 47 8.73 0.62 28.90
C GLY A 47 8.53 1.68 27.82
N GLY A 48 8.90 1.35 26.59
CA GLY A 48 8.71 2.24 25.43
C GLY A 48 9.38 1.69 24.18
N LEU A 49 8.99 2.22 23.02
CA LEU A 49 9.58 1.83 21.76
C LEU A 49 9.63 3.00 20.78
N GLN A 50 10.56 2.93 19.88
CA GLN A 50 10.70 3.81 18.72
C GLN A 50 10.93 2.95 17.48
N PHE A 51 10.35 3.35 16.38
CA PHE A 51 10.61 2.76 15.07
C PHE A 51 10.35 3.79 13.97
N ASP A 52 10.94 3.57 12.82
CA ASP A 52 10.61 4.28 11.60
C ASP A 52 9.79 3.32 10.73
N ILE A 53 8.71 3.83 10.14
CA ILE A 53 7.85 3.08 9.23
C ILE A 53 7.87 3.76 7.86
N TYR A 54 7.94 2.95 6.82
CA TYR A 54 7.88 3.43 5.44
C TYR A 54 7.14 2.42 4.56
N ASP A 55 6.53 2.90 3.52
CA ASP A 55 5.84 2.07 2.54
C ASP A 55 6.64 1.92 1.24
N THR A 56 6.37 0.83 0.53
CA THR A 56 7.01 0.56 -0.76
C THR A 56 6.05 -0.18 -1.70
N PRO A 57 5.71 0.40 -2.85
CA PRO A 57 5.99 1.77 -3.28
C PRO A 57 5.35 2.82 -2.37
N ASN A 58 5.77 4.10 -2.46
CA ASN A 58 5.31 5.20 -1.60
C ASN A 58 3.91 5.65 -2.03
N TYR A 59 2.89 4.96 -1.54
CA TYR A 59 1.48 5.13 -1.88
C TYR A 59 0.56 5.25 -0.65
N LEU A 60 1.13 5.34 0.55
CA LEU A 60 0.36 5.43 1.79
C LEU A 60 0.80 6.66 2.59
N ASP A 61 -0.15 7.51 2.93
CA ASP A 61 0.07 8.63 3.85
C ASP A 61 -0.38 8.25 5.25
N VAL A 62 0.49 8.39 6.23
CA VAL A 62 0.14 8.18 7.64
C VAL A 62 -0.73 9.32 8.14
N ILE A 63 -1.97 9.01 8.55
CA ILE A 63 -2.91 9.99 9.09
C ILE A 63 -2.77 10.08 10.61
N ASN A 64 -2.78 8.92 11.28
CA ASN A 64 -2.86 8.88 12.73
C ASN A 64 -2.35 7.56 13.31
N PHE A 65 -2.03 7.60 14.61
CA PHE A 65 -1.81 6.42 15.43
C PHE A 65 -2.66 6.51 16.70
N THR A 66 -3.29 5.42 17.07
CA THR A 66 -4.01 5.28 18.33
C THR A 66 -3.48 4.10 19.14
N THR A 67 -3.41 4.25 20.45
CA THR A 67 -3.06 3.15 21.35
C THR A 67 -4.22 2.18 21.48
N THR A 68 -3.90 0.91 21.82
CA THR A 68 -4.87 -0.15 22.04
C THR A 68 -5.04 -0.39 23.55
N ASP A 69 -5.89 -1.34 23.92
CA ASP A 69 -6.04 -1.76 25.32
C ASP A 69 -4.71 -2.23 25.93
N ARG A 70 -3.85 -2.86 25.10
CA ARG A 70 -2.58 -3.40 25.53
C ARG A 70 -1.52 -2.34 25.83
N SER A 71 -1.61 -1.20 25.17
CA SER A 71 -0.78 0.00 25.39
C SER A 71 -1.56 1.13 26.08
N SER A 72 -2.65 0.78 26.77
CA SER A 72 -3.48 1.74 27.47
C SER A 72 -2.66 2.55 28.47
N GLY A 73 -2.75 3.86 28.41
CA GLY A 73 -1.95 4.78 29.22
C GLY A 73 -0.65 5.26 28.57
N PHE A 74 -0.22 4.65 27.48
CA PHE A 74 0.88 5.15 26.68
C PHE A 74 0.44 6.31 25.78
N SER A 75 1.39 7.17 25.47
CA SER A 75 1.27 8.21 24.44
C SER A 75 2.00 7.76 23.19
N VAL A 76 1.52 8.19 22.05
CA VAL A 76 2.18 8.01 20.77
C VAL A 76 2.40 9.37 20.12
N ASP A 77 3.63 9.65 19.74
CA ASP A 77 4.01 10.80 18.93
C ASP A 77 4.63 10.30 17.62
N PHE A 78 4.34 10.98 16.53
CA PHE A 78 4.93 10.63 15.24
C PHE A 78 5.26 11.86 14.40
N ASN A 79 6.23 11.72 13.52
CA ASN A 79 6.66 12.78 12.62
C ASN A 79 7.26 12.19 11.34
N GLU A 80 6.90 12.76 10.22
CA GLU A 80 7.50 12.44 8.93
C GLU A 80 8.94 12.97 8.87
N LEU A 81 9.84 12.13 8.34
CA LEU A 81 11.26 12.41 8.15
C LEU A 81 11.53 12.89 6.73
N GLU A 82 12.68 13.53 6.52
CA GLU A 82 13.09 14.02 5.19
C GLU A 82 13.21 12.94 4.11
N ASN A 83 13.35 11.67 4.50
CA ASN A 83 13.41 10.53 3.60
C ASN A 83 12.05 9.88 3.29
N GLY A 84 10.95 10.49 3.77
CA GLY A 84 9.59 9.99 3.58
C GLY A 84 9.16 8.91 4.57
N ALA A 85 10.05 8.45 5.46
CA ALA A 85 9.64 7.54 6.53
C ALA A 85 8.95 8.30 7.66
N THR A 86 8.03 7.68 8.37
CA THR A 86 7.42 8.23 9.58
C THR A 86 8.06 7.63 10.82
N ARG A 87 8.69 8.46 11.64
CA ARG A 87 9.20 8.08 12.96
C ARG A 87 8.07 8.06 13.98
N VAL A 88 7.95 6.96 14.71
CA VAL A 88 6.95 6.74 15.75
C VAL A 88 7.65 6.51 17.08
N ILE A 89 7.18 7.16 18.14
CA ILE A 89 7.66 7.01 19.50
C ILE A 89 6.46 6.69 20.40
N VAL A 90 6.55 5.56 21.11
CA VAL A 90 5.52 5.12 22.06
C VAL A 90 6.13 5.12 23.46
N TYR A 91 5.55 5.89 24.37
CA TYR A 91 6.10 6.11 25.69
C TYR A 91 5.00 6.35 26.73
N ASP A 92 5.32 6.08 28.00
CA ASP A 92 4.48 6.50 29.11
C ASP A 92 5.25 7.43 30.07
N ALA A 93 4.67 8.61 30.32
CA ALA A 93 5.22 9.60 31.24
C ALA A 93 5.15 9.16 32.72
N ASN A 94 4.34 8.16 33.05
CA ASN A 94 4.14 7.62 34.40
C ASN A 94 5.01 6.38 34.69
N ASN A 95 5.90 6.00 33.77
CA ASN A 95 6.74 4.80 33.82
C ASN A 95 5.93 3.49 33.96
N SER A 96 4.78 3.40 33.32
CA SER A 96 4.08 2.13 33.11
C SER A 96 4.83 1.26 32.10
N ASN A 97 4.52 -0.01 32.08
CA ASN A 97 5.11 -0.94 31.13
C ASN A 97 4.00 -1.68 30.36
N ILE A 98 4.28 -2.04 29.12
CA ILE A 98 3.51 -3.02 28.38
C ILE A 98 3.91 -4.39 28.91
N ASP A 99 2.94 -5.12 29.46
CA ASP A 99 3.17 -6.45 30.04
C ASP A 99 3.62 -7.47 28.99
N PRO A 100 4.37 -8.53 29.39
CA PRO A 100 4.69 -9.64 28.50
C PRO A 100 3.44 -10.22 27.83
N GLY A 101 3.56 -10.50 26.52
CA GLY A 101 2.43 -11.04 25.75
C GLY A 101 2.59 -10.79 24.26
N SER A 102 1.47 -10.92 23.53
CA SER A 102 1.39 -10.64 22.10
C SER A 102 0.08 -9.93 21.73
N GLY A 103 0.11 -9.14 20.68
CA GLY A 103 -1.05 -8.46 20.10
C GLY A 103 -0.78 -6.98 19.82
N ALA A 104 -1.78 -6.33 19.27
CA ALA A 104 -1.71 -4.95 18.83
C ALA A 104 -1.42 -3.99 19.98
N ILE A 105 -0.48 -3.08 19.77
CA ILE A 105 -0.15 -1.97 20.67
C ILE A 105 -0.53 -0.62 20.08
N LEU A 106 -0.58 -0.52 18.74
CA LEU A 106 -1.07 0.66 18.03
C LEU A 106 -1.98 0.20 16.90
N ASN A 107 -2.97 1.03 16.61
CA ASN A 107 -3.69 1.02 15.34
C ASN A 107 -3.21 2.23 14.53
N MET A 108 -2.73 1.98 13.34
CA MET A 108 -2.26 2.98 12.39
C MET A 108 -3.30 3.20 11.31
N GLU A 109 -3.67 4.43 11.11
CA GLU A 109 -4.61 4.90 10.08
C GLU A 109 -3.82 5.50 8.91
N LEU A 110 -4.07 4.99 7.73
CA LEU A 110 -3.37 5.33 6.49
C LEU A 110 -4.37 5.77 5.42
N MET A 111 -4.03 6.78 4.64
CA MET A 111 -4.73 7.13 3.41
C MET A 111 -4.04 6.47 2.21
N VAL A 112 -4.81 5.81 1.38
CA VAL A 112 -4.31 5.19 0.14
C VAL A 112 -4.27 6.23 -0.98
N HIS A 113 -3.11 6.42 -1.59
CA HIS A 113 -2.94 7.32 -2.73
C HIS A 113 -3.78 6.88 -3.94
N VAL A 114 -4.23 7.84 -4.74
CA VAL A 114 -4.94 7.57 -6.00
C VAL A 114 -4.10 6.74 -6.98
N ASP A 115 -2.79 6.92 -6.96
CA ASP A 115 -1.84 6.22 -7.85
C ASP A 115 -1.54 4.78 -7.40
N ALA A 116 -2.05 4.38 -6.23
CA ALA A 116 -1.85 3.03 -5.68
C ALA A 116 -2.68 1.93 -6.36
N TYR A 117 -3.42 2.26 -7.39
CA TYR A 117 -4.31 1.35 -8.10
C TYR A 117 -3.67 0.00 -8.43
N ASN A 118 -4.39 -1.09 -8.10
CA ASN A 118 -3.97 -2.48 -8.36
C ASN A 118 -2.56 -2.83 -7.85
N SER A 119 -2.18 -2.27 -6.71
CA SER A 119 -0.84 -2.47 -6.14
C SER A 119 -0.88 -3.25 -4.83
N ASN A 120 0.28 -3.81 -4.47
CA ASN A 120 0.56 -4.31 -3.13
C ASN A 120 1.63 -3.41 -2.52
N VAL A 121 1.25 -2.69 -1.47
CA VAL A 121 2.12 -1.73 -0.80
C VAL A 121 2.64 -2.34 0.48
N GLY A 122 3.94 -2.59 0.53
CA GLY A 122 4.60 -3.11 1.73
C GLY A 122 4.73 -2.03 2.80
N VAL A 123 4.36 -2.34 4.03
CA VAL A 123 4.53 -1.49 5.21
C VAL A 123 5.71 -2.04 6.01
N ASN A 124 6.81 -1.30 6.04
CA ASN A 124 8.10 -1.80 6.50
C ASN A 124 8.63 -1.03 7.70
N PHE A 125 9.47 -1.66 8.50
CA PHE A 125 10.09 -1.06 9.68
C PHE A 125 11.59 -0.85 9.50
N GLU A 126 12.08 0.26 10.05
CA GLU A 126 13.50 0.53 10.24
C GLU A 126 13.77 1.12 11.63
N ASN A 127 15.02 1.12 12.05
CA ASN A 127 15.51 1.78 13.26
C ASN A 127 14.72 1.42 14.54
N VAL A 128 14.27 0.17 14.65
CA VAL A 128 13.47 -0.30 15.78
C VAL A 128 14.31 -0.36 17.05
N THR A 129 13.85 0.32 18.08
CA THR A 129 14.43 0.31 19.44
C THR A 129 13.34 0.07 20.45
N VAL A 130 13.54 -0.88 21.33
CA VAL A 130 12.59 -1.23 22.40
C VAL A 130 13.32 -1.20 23.75
N THR A 131 12.72 -0.55 24.75
CA THR A 131 13.32 -0.39 26.09
C THR A 131 12.57 -1.20 27.14
N ASP A 132 13.31 -1.62 28.17
CA ASP A 132 12.77 -2.39 29.32
C ASP A 132 12.13 -1.50 30.42
N GLY A 133 12.08 -0.20 30.22
CA GLY A 133 11.55 0.76 31.19
C GLY A 133 12.44 1.06 32.40
N ILE A 134 13.61 0.40 32.54
CA ILE A 134 14.59 0.63 33.62
C ILE A 134 15.96 1.09 33.08
N GLY A 135 16.04 1.40 31.79
CA GLY A 135 17.23 1.95 31.13
C GLY A 135 18.02 0.96 30.28
N GLY A 136 17.55 -0.28 30.15
CA GLY A 136 18.05 -1.26 29.19
C GLY A 136 17.30 -1.22 27.87
N THR A 137 17.90 -1.81 26.84
CA THR A 137 17.28 -2.02 25.53
C THR A 137 17.20 -3.50 25.21
N TYR A 138 16.10 -3.91 24.61
CA TYR A 138 15.94 -5.28 24.12
C TYR A 138 16.62 -5.45 22.75
N TRP A 139 17.06 -6.67 22.51
CA TRP A 139 17.37 -7.13 21.16
C TRP A 139 16.05 -7.44 20.46
N VAL A 140 15.73 -6.70 19.39
CA VAL A 140 14.58 -6.97 18.54
C VAL A 140 14.89 -8.16 17.64
N SER A 141 14.17 -9.26 17.82
CA SER A 141 14.40 -10.52 17.12
C SER A 141 13.97 -10.45 15.66
N SER A 142 12.85 -9.78 15.39
CA SER A 142 12.39 -9.44 14.04
C SER A 142 11.50 -8.21 14.06
N ALA A 143 11.38 -7.59 12.88
CA ALA A 143 10.41 -6.56 12.59
C ALA A 143 9.76 -6.96 11.25
N ASP A 144 8.56 -7.52 11.33
CA ASP A 144 7.90 -8.19 10.21
C ASP A 144 6.95 -7.21 9.51
N SER A 145 7.14 -7.04 8.21
CA SER A 145 6.36 -6.12 7.38
C SER A 145 4.92 -6.55 7.20
N GLY A 146 4.01 -5.57 7.15
CA GLY A 146 2.63 -5.74 6.68
C GLY A 146 2.49 -5.46 5.19
N THR A 147 1.27 -5.55 4.69
CA THR A 147 0.95 -5.23 3.29
C THR A 147 -0.45 -4.63 3.20
N VAL A 148 -0.59 -3.55 2.47
CA VAL A 148 -1.89 -3.06 2.01
C VAL A 148 -2.08 -3.52 0.56
N THR A 149 -3.12 -4.33 0.33
CA THR A 149 -3.51 -4.72 -1.03
C THR A 149 -4.57 -3.74 -1.52
N VAL A 150 -4.22 -2.97 -2.54
CA VAL A 150 -5.12 -1.99 -3.14
C VAL A 150 -5.85 -2.64 -4.29
N SER A 151 -7.17 -2.60 -4.21
CA SER A 151 -8.04 -3.18 -5.23
C SER A 151 -7.79 -2.54 -6.60
N PRO A 152 -8.02 -3.29 -7.70
CA PRO A 152 -7.96 -2.72 -9.03
C PRO A 152 -9.02 -1.64 -9.29
N GLY A 153 -9.83 -1.29 -8.29
CA GLY A 153 -10.94 -0.35 -8.42
C GLY A 153 -12.06 -0.90 -9.30
N TYR A 154 -13.26 -0.45 -9.06
CA TYR A 154 -14.37 -0.69 -9.98
C TYR A 154 -14.41 0.49 -10.97
N ILE A 155 -14.16 0.23 -12.24
CA ILE A 155 -14.45 1.21 -13.28
C ILE A 155 -15.97 1.18 -13.45
N GLU A 156 -16.64 2.20 -12.92
CA GLU A 156 -18.08 2.33 -13.11
C GLU A 156 -18.42 2.45 -14.59
N GLU A 157 -19.62 1.97 -14.95
CA GLU A 157 -20.11 2.18 -16.31
C GLU A 157 -20.32 3.67 -16.57
N PRO A 158 -20.12 4.15 -17.82
CA PRO A 158 -20.44 5.52 -18.18
C PRO A 158 -21.86 5.91 -17.78
N HIS A 159 -22.00 7.04 -17.10
CA HIS A 159 -23.32 7.52 -16.65
C HIS A 159 -24.04 8.29 -17.72
N ASN A 160 -25.38 8.35 -17.61
CA ASN A 160 -26.24 9.18 -18.43
C ASN A 160 -26.04 8.98 -19.93
N LEU A 161 -25.89 7.71 -20.37
CA LEU A 161 -25.82 7.37 -21.79
C LEU A 161 -27.13 7.73 -22.49
N GLU A 162 -27.10 8.74 -23.33
CA GLU A 162 -28.22 9.19 -24.14
C GLU A 162 -27.92 9.05 -25.63
N ALA A 163 -28.87 8.49 -26.37
CA ALA A 163 -28.83 8.39 -27.81
C ALA A 163 -29.83 9.40 -28.42
N GLN A 164 -29.34 10.36 -29.21
CA GLN A 164 -30.21 11.28 -29.93
C GLN A 164 -30.70 10.65 -31.23
N ASN A 165 -32.02 10.59 -31.39
CA ASN A 165 -32.69 10.15 -32.61
C ASN A 165 -32.96 11.33 -33.55
N GLY A 166 -33.15 11.06 -34.84
CA GLY A 166 -33.61 12.01 -35.82
C GLY A 166 -32.54 12.58 -36.74
N MET A 167 -31.31 12.06 -36.65
CA MET A 167 -30.28 12.35 -37.65
C MET A 167 -30.31 11.29 -38.75
N ASP A 168 -30.11 11.73 -40.01
CA ASP A 168 -30.07 10.81 -41.14
C ASP A 168 -28.80 9.98 -41.10
N ALA A 169 -28.95 8.68 -40.92
CA ALA A 169 -27.86 7.69 -40.85
C ALA A 169 -26.81 7.94 -39.75
N GLN A 170 -27.12 8.68 -38.67
CA GLN A 170 -26.23 8.96 -37.54
C GLN A 170 -26.95 8.79 -36.20
N VAL A 171 -26.24 8.39 -35.18
CA VAL A 171 -26.67 8.40 -33.78
C VAL A 171 -25.63 9.18 -33.00
N LEU A 172 -26.02 10.26 -32.37
CA LEU A 172 -25.18 10.97 -31.43
C LEU A 172 -25.33 10.30 -30.05
N LEU A 173 -24.24 9.86 -29.49
CA LEU A 173 -24.19 9.33 -28.13
C LEU A 173 -23.56 10.39 -27.24
N ASN A 174 -24.23 10.71 -26.14
CA ASN A 174 -23.69 11.53 -25.06
C ASN A 174 -23.63 10.67 -23.80
N TRP A 175 -22.54 10.74 -23.07
CA TRP A 175 -22.39 10.11 -21.77
C TRP A 175 -21.51 10.97 -20.86
N GLU A 176 -21.64 10.76 -19.56
CA GLU A 176 -20.73 11.29 -18.57
C GLU A 176 -19.64 10.25 -18.28
N ALA A 177 -18.43 10.70 -18.07
CA ALA A 177 -17.31 9.82 -17.72
C ALA A 177 -17.64 9.05 -16.42
N PRO A 178 -17.19 7.80 -16.31
CA PRO A 178 -17.33 7.06 -15.06
C PRO A 178 -16.63 7.80 -13.92
N TYR A 179 -17.20 7.71 -12.70
CA TYR A 179 -16.52 8.16 -11.50
C TYR A 179 -15.47 7.12 -11.13
N GLY A 180 -14.25 7.56 -10.92
CA GLY A 180 -13.15 6.69 -10.50
C GLY A 180 -11.81 7.16 -11.06
N PRO A 181 -10.70 6.69 -10.52
CA PRO A 181 -9.39 6.97 -11.08
C PRO A 181 -9.34 6.35 -12.48
N ILE A 182 -9.22 7.21 -13.48
CA ILE A 182 -8.83 6.75 -14.81
C ILE A 182 -7.34 6.41 -14.69
N PRO A 183 -6.92 5.15 -14.88
CA PRO A 183 -5.50 4.83 -14.90
C PRO A 183 -4.83 5.76 -15.92
N GLU A 184 -3.79 6.50 -15.53
CA GLU A 184 -3.04 7.36 -16.44
C GLU A 184 -2.50 6.57 -17.64
N ASP A 185 -2.31 5.25 -17.45
CA ASP A 185 -1.82 4.32 -18.46
C ASP A 185 -2.84 4.01 -19.58
N PHE A 186 -4.04 4.59 -19.55
CA PHE A 186 -5.09 4.30 -20.53
C PHE A 186 -5.42 5.48 -21.45
N PHE A 187 -4.66 6.56 -21.39
CA PHE A 187 -4.83 7.67 -22.31
C PHE A 187 -3.98 7.44 -23.56
N GLU A 188 -4.62 6.98 -24.62
CA GLU A 188 -4.01 6.88 -25.93
C GLU A 188 -4.77 7.79 -26.91
N ASP A 189 -4.12 8.83 -27.37
CA ASP A 189 -4.67 9.78 -28.31
C ASP A 189 -4.33 9.44 -29.77
N PHE A 190 -3.51 8.39 -29.98
CA PHE A 190 -3.02 7.96 -31.29
C PHE A 190 -2.26 9.05 -32.08
N GLU A 191 -1.83 10.13 -31.42
CA GLU A 191 -1.13 11.24 -32.08
C GLU A 191 0.22 10.82 -32.66
N GLU A 192 0.82 9.76 -32.13
CA GLU A 192 2.03 9.18 -32.70
C GLU A 192 1.78 8.35 -33.97
N GLY A 193 0.52 8.05 -34.30
CA GLY A 193 0.14 7.28 -35.47
C GLY A 193 0.54 5.81 -35.42
N VAL A 194 0.71 5.26 -34.23
CA VAL A 194 1.09 3.86 -34.00
C VAL A 194 0.08 3.24 -33.04
N ILE A 195 -0.29 1.98 -33.29
CA ILE A 195 -1.05 1.21 -32.29
C ILE A 195 -0.08 0.79 -31.19
N PRO A 196 -0.32 1.16 -29.91
CA PRO A 196 0.55 0.75 -28.83
C PRO A 196 0.70 -0.76 -28.72
N ASP A 197 1.87 -1.23 -28.30
CA ASP A 197 2.21 -2.65 -28.21
C ASP A 197 1.28 -3.43 -27.24
N ASP A 198 0.69 -2.71 -26.27
CA ASP A 198 -0.23 -3.28 -25.27
C ASP A 198 -1.67 -3.45 -25.79
N PHE A 199 -1.96 -2.89 -26.95
CA PHE A 199 -3.29 -3.03 -27.56
C PHE A 199 -3.43 -4.35 -28.32
N THR A 200 -4.36 -5.17 -27.87
CA THR A 200 -4.76 -6.37 -28.61
C THR A 200 -5.92 -6.03 -29.54
N THR A 201 -5.69 -6.05 -30.84
CA THR A 201 -6.72 -5.79 -31.83
C THR A 201 -7.42 -7.08 -32.24
N THR A 202 -8.77 -7.08 -32.15
CA THR A 202 -9.59 -8.18 -32.67
C THR A 202 -10.56 -7.63 -33.69
N THR A 203 -10.53 -8.16 -34.92
CA THR A 203 -11.40 -7.72 -36.01
C THR A 203 -11.88 -8.89 -36.83
N ASN A 204 -13.11 -8.78 -37.36
CA ASN A 204 -13.65 -9.70 -38.34
C ASN A 204 -13.36 -9.26 -39.78
N SER A 205 -12.65 -8.15 -39.95
CA SER A 205 -12.24 -7.64 -41.26
C SER A 205 -10.96 -8.30 -41.76
N ALA A 206 -10.90 -8.60 -43.05
CA ALA A 206 -9.70 -9.15 -43.66
C ALA A 206 -8.49 -8.20 -43.67
N GLN A 207 -8.73 -6.92 -43.41
CA GLN A 207 -7.71 -5.86 -43.40
C GLN A 207 -7.20 -5.52 -42.00
N GLY A 208 -7.89 -5.94 -40.95
CA GLY A 208 -7.55 -5.57 -39.58
C GLY A 208 -7.86 -4.12 -39.25
N TRP A 209 -7.39 -3.67 -38.08
CA TRP A 209 -7.40 -2.28 -37.64
C TRP A 209 -6.12 -1.59 -38.11
N PHE A 210 -6.22 -0.34 -38.52
CA PHE A 210 -5.06 0.48 -38.86
C PHE A 210 -5.30 1.94 -38.46
N ILE A 211 -4.21 2.66 -38.25
CA ILE A 211 -4.24 4.08 -37.91
C ILE A 211 -4.03 4.90 -39.19
N THR A 212 -4.84 5.90 -39.37
CA THR A 212 -4.77 6.78 -40.57
C THR A 212 -5.03 8.23 -40.21
N GLN A 213 -4.38 9.13 -40.91
CA GLN A 213 -4.48 10.57 -40.77
C GLN A 213 -5.19 11.23 -41.96
N ASP A 214 -5.44 10.51 -43.03
CA ASP A 214 -5.86 11.08 -44.31
C ASP A 214 -7.37 11.10 -44.55
N GLY A 215 -8.17 10.66 -43.59
CA GLY A 215 -9.63 10.56 -43.75
C GLY A 215 -10.05 9.65 -44.90
N SER A 216 -9.15 8.80 -45.38
CA SER A 216 -9.35 7.92 -46.55
C SER A 216 -10.33 6.78 -46.32
N SER A 217 -10.69 6.49 -45.06
CA SER A 217 -11.89 5.71 -44.81
C SER A 217 -13.11 6.59 -45.16
N ALA A 218 -13.43 6.64 -46.41
CA ALA A 218 -14.42 7.53 -47.02
C ALA A 218 -15.85 7.44 -46.43
N PHE A 219 -16.04 6.67 -45.38
CA PHE A 219 -17.35 6.43 -44.77
C PHE A 219 -17.74 7.41 -43.67
N TRP A 220 -16.77 8.13 -43.05
CA TRP A 220 -17.05 8.79 -41.77
C TRP A 220 -16.81 10.29 -41.69
N GLY A 221 -16.22 10.92 -42.73
CA GLY A 221 -16.03 12.37 -42.78
C GLY A 221 -15.20 12.94 -41.64
N ILE A 222 -14.25 12.18 -41.10
CA ILE A 222 -13.38 12.59 -40.01
C ILE A 222 -12.34 13.58 -40.50
N PRO A 223 -12.05 14.66 -39.76
CA PRO A 223 -11.06 15.66 -40.17
C PRO A 223 -9.67 15.07 -40.39
N SER A 224 -8.98 15.48 -41.44
CA SER A 224 -7.72 14.89 -41.93
C SER A 224 -6.46 15.24 -41.15
N HIS A 225 -6.56 15.81 -39.96
CA HIS A 225 -5.40 16.24 -39.16
C HIS A 225 -5.34 15.58 -37.77
N THR A 226 -6.19 14.61 -37.52
CA THR A 226 -6.22 13.83 -36.28
C THR A 226 -6.04 12.36 -36.62
N TRP A 227 -5.22 11.66 -35.90
CA TRP A 227 -5.10 10.21 -36.00
C TRP A 227 -6.32 9.52 -35.37
N TYR A 228 -6.76 8.45 -35.95
CA TYR A 228 -7.85 7.63 -35.44
C TYR A 228 -7.72 6.17 -35.90
N MET A 229 -8.32 5.27 -35.16
CA MET A 229 -8.33 3.86 -35.49
C MET A 229 -9.56 3.52 -36.35
N CYS A 230 -9.35 2.84 -37.45
CA CYS A 230 -10.38 2.38 -38.39
C CYS A 230 -10.55 0.86 -38.38
#